data_1f78562ec7a99a231f81ffeb4eb7fa32
#
_entry.id   1f78562ec7a99a231f81ffeb4eb7fa32
#
_cell.length_a   1.000
_cell.length_b   1.000
_cell.length_c   1.000
_cell.angle_alpha   90.00
_cell.angle_beta   90.00
_cell.angle_gamma   90.00
#
_symmetry.space_group_name_H-M   'P 1'
#
loop_
_entity.id
_entity.type
_entity.pdbx_description
1 polymer ?
#
loop_
_entity_poly.entity_id
_entity_poly.type
_entity_poly.pdbx_seq_one_letter_code
_entity_poly.pdbx_strand_id
1 'polypeptide(L)'
;MSNKTAIVTGGNSGLGFATAKKLCDNGIKTYIIGRSKDKTEDACKEIGENAIPVIFDLNDLARIPAMIENITKENPIDILVNNAGINLKKEFLDVTDEDFFSIIHTNLLSVFAVSKAVVKNMKDNGAGSIVNISSMASQYGIPKVIAYSASKGAIESMTRAMAVELAPFGIRVNCVAPGFIKTKMSAKALDSDPERKNKVLGRTPMGFLGEPSDIADAVYYFALSESKYTTGTILPVDGGNSIGF
;
A
#
# COMPACT_ATOMS: atom_id res chain seq x y z
N MET A 1 -12.05 5.49 22.62
CA MET A 1 -11.45 5.90 21.33
C MET A 1 -10.06 5.30 21.25
N SER A 2 -9.69 4.74 20.14
CA SER A 2 -8.35 4.13 19.96
C SER A 2 -7.29 5.24 19.94
N ASN A 3 -6.35 5.24 20.90
CA ASN A 3 -5.21 6.17 20.91
C ASN A 3 -4.13 5.78 19.88
N LYS A 4 -4.53 5.10 18.80
CA LYS A 4 -3.60 4.57 17.81
C LYS A 4 -3.24 5.62 16.76
N THR A 5 -2.00 5.52 16.28
CA THR A 5 -1.47 6.37 15.22
C THR A 5 -1.03 5.54 14.02
N ALA A 6 -1.40 6.00 12.83
CA ALA A 6 -1.07 5.35 11.57
C ALA A 6 -0.30 6.27 10.62
N ILE A 7 0.50 5.66 9.75
CA ILE A 7 1.08 6.30 8.56
C ILE A 7 0.53 5.57 7.33
N VAL A 8 0.02 6.33 6.35
CA VAL A 8 -0.38 5.79 5.04
C VAL A 8 0.40 6.50 3.94
N THR A 9 1.28 5.78 3.25
CA THR A 9 2.01 6.32 2.11
C THR A 9 1.13 6.34 0.86
N GLY A 10 1.16 7.45 0.09
CA GLY A 10 0.26 7.62 -1.05
C GLY A 10 -1.22 7.67 -0.67
N GLY A 11 -1.53 8.14 0.56
CA GLY A 11 -2.87 8.16 1.12
C GLY A 11 -3.79 9.26 0.56
N ASN A 12 -3.32 10.04 -0.41
CA ASN A 12 -4.06 11.17 -0.97
C ASN A 12 -4.91 10.81 -2.21
N SER A 13 -5.03 9.53 -2.57
CA SER A 13 -5.87 9.08 -3.69
C SER A 13 -6.08 7.56 -3.69
N GLY A 14 -7.12 7.09 -4.39
CA GLY A 14 -7.37 5.69 -4.69
C GLY A 14 -7.42 4.79 -3.46
N LEU A 15 -6.67 3.68 -3.47
CA LEU A 15 -6.64 2.70 -2.38
C LEU A 15 -6.13 3.30 -1.08
N GLY A 16 -5.08 4.12 -1.17
CA GLY A 16 -4.50 4.80 -0.01
C GLY A 16 -5.48 5.77 0.65
N PHE A 17 -6.25 6.51 -0.14
CA PHE A 17 -7.29 7.41 0.37
C PHE A 17 -8.39 6.63 1.11
N ALA A 18 -8.92 5.57 0.49
CA ALA A 18 -9.94 4.73 1.12
C ALA A 18 -9.42 4.10 2.42
N THR A 19 -8.17 3.65 2.44
CA THR A 19 -7.49 3.11 3.63
C THR A 19 -7.35 4.16 4.73
N ALA A 20 -6.84 5.36 4.39
CA ALA A 20 -6.68 6.45 5.33
C ALA A 20 -8.04 6.88 5.91
N LYS A 21 -9.06 7.00 5.05
CA LYS A 21 -10.43 7.30 5.47
C LYS A 21 -10.97 6.25 6.44
N LYS A 22 -10.82 4.95 6.12
CA LYS A 22 -11.26 3.85 6.99
C LYS A 22 -10.61 3.92 8.37
N LEU A 23 -9.30 4.19 8.43
CA LEU A 23 -8.58 4.33 9.69
C LEU A 23 -9.09 5.54 10.49
N CYS A 24 -9.22 6.70 9.84
CA CYS A 24 -9.71 7.94 10.48
C CYS A 24 -11.15 7.83 10.98
N ASP A 25 -12.05 7.23 10.19
CA ASP A 25 -13.46 7.02 10.58
C ASP A 25 -13.58 6.12 11.82
N ASN A 26 -12.55 5.32 12.12
CA ASN A 26 -12.46 4.48 13.31
C ASN A 26 -11.60 5.11 14.43
N GLY A 27 -11.37 6.40 14.38
CA GLY A 27 -10.71 7.18 15.44
C GLY A 27 -9.19 7.01 15.50
N ILE A 28 -8.55 6.53 14.42
CA ILE A 28 -7.10 6.38 14.34
C ILE A 28 -6.50 7.64 13.72
N LYS A 29 -5.63 8.33 14.46
CA LYS A 29 -4.86 9.47 13.94
C LYS A 29 -3.96 9.01 12.80
N THR A 30 -4.15 9.54 11.60
CA THR A 30 -3.50 9.02 10.39
C THR A 30 -2.70 10.10 9.66
N TYR A 31 -1.39 9.92 9.60
CA TYR A 31 -0.51 10.74 8.78
C TYR A 31 -0.54 10.28 7.32
N ILE A 32 -0.96 11.17 6.43
CA ILE A 32 -1.13 10.92 4.99
C ILE A 32 0.06 11.49 4.24
N ILE A 33 0.95 10.61 3.77
CA ILE A 33 2.14 11.03 3.02
C ILE A 33 1.81 11.13 1.53
N GLY A 34 2.03 12.30 0.95
CA GLY A 34 1.87 12.56 -0.47
C GLY A 34 2.79 13.67 -0.97
N ARG A 35 3.23 13.60 -2.24
CA ARG A 35 4.16 14.59 -2.82
C ARG A 35 3.50 15.89 -3.29
N SER A 36 2.22 15.87 -3.62
CA SER A 36 1.48 17.07 -4.04
C SER A 36 0.78 17.69 -2.84
N LYS A 37 1.16 18.94 -2.52
CA LYS A 37 0.60 19.68 -1.39
C LYS A 37 -0.92 19.77 -1.48
N ASP A 38 -1.44 20.37 -2.55
CA ASP A 38 -2.86 20.62 -2.71
C ASP A 38 -3.70 19.33 -2.61
N LYS A 39 -3.28 18.28 -3.37
CA LYS A 39 -3.98 16.98 -3.34
C LYS A 39 -3.96 16.32 -1.96
N THR A 40 -2.88 16.49 -1.20
CA THR A 40 -2.76 15.85 0.11
C THR A 40 -3.55 16.61 1.16
N GLU A 41 -3.51 17.93 1.13
CA GLU A 41 -4.32 18.79 2.01
C GLU A 41 -5.82 18.63 1.73
N ASP A 42 -6.23 18.58 0.44
CA ASP A 42 -7.64 18.38 0.06
C ASP A 42 -8.14 17.00 0.49
N ALA A 43 -7.34 15.95 0.31
CA ALA A 43 -7.67 14.62 0.80
C ALA A 43 -7.85 14.59 2.33
N CYS A 44 -6.98 15.24 3.08
CA CYS A 44 -7.11 15.33 4.53
C CYS A 44 -8.36 16.11 4.96
N LYS A 45 -8.70 17.20 4.27
CA LYS A 45 -9.94 17.95 4.52
C LYS A 45 -11.19 17.09 4.28
N GLU A 46 -11.19 16.30 3.20
CA GLU A 46 -12.30 15.40 2.86
C GLU A 46 -12.44 14.26 3.89
N ILE A 47 -11.31 13.72 4.39
CA ILE A 47 -11.32 12.63 5.37
C ILE A 47 -11.75 13.12 6.75
N GLY A 48 -11.27 14.29 7.19
CA GLY A 48 -11.65 14.89 8.48
C GLY A 48 -10.50 15.03 9.48
N GLU A 49 -10.84 15.33 10.73
CA GLU A 49 -9.92 15.79 11.78
C GLU A 49 -8.78 14.83 12.16
N ASN A 50 -8.98 13.51 11.97
CA ASN A 50 -7.96 12.51 12.26
C ASN A 50 -6.90 12.38 11.14
N ALA A 51 -7.06 13.06 10.01
CA ALA A 51 -6.17 13.02 8.88
C ALA A 51 -5.15 14.17 8.91
N ILE A 52 -3.87 13.85 8.92
CA ILE A 52 -2.78 14.83 9.00
C ILE A 52 -1.94 14.77 7.73
N PRO A 53 -1.84 15.88 6.98
CA PRO A 53 -1.05 15.89 5.75
C PRO A 53 0.45 15.92 6.05
N VAL A 54 1.20 15.10 5.31
CA VAL A 54 2.66 15.12 5.28
C VAL A 54 3.10 15.24 3.82
N ILE A 55 3.64 16.40 3.47
CA ILE A 55 4.08 16.69 2.10
C ILE A 55 5.53 16.21 1.94
N PHE A 56 5.69 15.08 1.24
CA PHE A 56 7.00 14.46 1.08
C PHE A 56 7.08 13.62 -0.21
N ASP A 57 8.22 13.69 -0.91
CA ASP A 57 8.53 12.79 -2.02
C ASP A 57 9.34 11.59 -1.50
N LEU A 58 8.72 10.41 -1.55
CA LEU A 58 9.33 9.16 -1.09
C LEU A 58 10.54 8.72 -1.94
N ASN A 59 10.79 9.34 -3.08
CA ASN A 59 12.01 9.12 -3.85
C ASN A 59 13.25 9.77 -3.21
N ASP A 60 13.06 10.71 -2.29
CA ASP A 60 14.14 11.27 -1.47
C ASP A 60 14.42 10.36 -0.26
N LEU A 61 15.04 9.20 -0.54
CA LEU A 61 15.32 8.18 0.47
C LEU A 61 16.15 8.71 1.64
N ALA A 62 17.06 9.64 1.36
CA ALA A 62 17.98 10.19 2.36
C ALA A 62 17.26 10.98 3.46
N ARG A 63 16.14 11.65 3.12
CA ARG A 63 15.37 12.45 4.08
C ARG A 63 14.23 11.68 4.76
N ILE A 64 13.93 10.43 4.37
CA ILE A 64 12.89 9.61 5.01
C ILE A 64 13.10 9.48 6.52
N PRO A 65 14.31 9.18 7.05
CA PRO A 65 14.50 9.04 8.49
C PRO A 65 14.10 10.30 9.27
N ALA A 66 14.49 11.48 8.80
CA ALA A 66 14.16 12.75 9.44
C ALA A 66 12.65 13.07 9.37
N MET A 67 12.01 12.75 8.26
CA MET A 67 10.54 12.90 8.11
C MET A 67 9.80 12.00 9.11
N ILE A 68 10.18 10.73 9.24
CA ILE A 68 9.56 9.81 10.22
C ILE A 68 9.86 10.25 11.64
N GLU A 69 11.09 10.67 11.97
CA GLU A 69 11.44 11.19 13.29
C GLU A 69 10.55 12.37 13.69
N ASN A 70 10.27 13.30 12.78
CA ASN A 70 9.37 14.42 13.06
C ASN A 70 7.95 13.97 13.39
N ILE A 71 7.44 12.94 12.72
CA ILE A 71 6.12 12.36 13.03
C ILE A 71 6.12 11.70 14.41
N THR A 72 7.16 10.91 14.71
CA THR A 72 7.25 10.10 15.94
C THR A 72 7.53 10.92 17.20
N LYS A 73 8.00 12.18 17.07
CA LYS A 73 8.15 13.11 18.22
C LYS A 73 6.83 13.38 18.92
N GLU A 74 5.74 13.41 18.17
CA GLU A 74 4.42 13.72 18.73
C GLU A 74 3.69 12.47 19.22
N ASN A 75 3.80 11.37 18.49
CA ASN A 75 3.05 10.14 18.79
C ASN A 75 3.83 8.90 18.33
N PRO A 76 3.81 7.81 19.10
CA PRO A 76 4.31 6.52 18.63
C PRO A 76 3.46 6.03 17.45
N ILE A 77 4.09 5.29 16.54
CA ILE A 77 3.42 4.74 15.37
C ILE A 77 3.03 3.29 15.61
N ASP A 78 1.73 3.01 15.61
CA ASP A 78 1.17 1.67 15.75
C ASP A 78 1.02 0.94 14.41
N ILE A 79 0.73 1.71 13.34
CA ILE A 79 0.33 1.16 12.05
C ILE A 79 1.11 1.86 10.94
N LEU A 80 1.73 1.07 10.04
CA LEU A 80 2.29 1.56 8.79
C LEU A 80 1.60 0.88 7.61
N VAL A 81 1.05 1.66 6.68
CA VAL A 81 0.53 1.16 5.41
C VAL A 81 1.40 1.66 4.26
N ASN A 82 2.17 0.75 3.68
CA ASN A 82 2.99 1.00 2.50
C ASN A 82 2.14 0.81 1.23
N ASN A 83 1.48 1.88 0.81
CA ASN A 83 0.59 1.87 -0.35
C ASN A 83 1.16 2.66 -1.55
N ALA A 84 2.03 3.64 -1.34
CA ALA A 84 2.60 4.42 -2.42
C ALA A 84 3.26 3.53 -3.50
N GLY A 85 2.98 3.84 -4.75
CA GLY A 85 3.56 3.12 -5.87
C GLY A 85 3.15 3.72 -7.22
N ILE A 86 3.94 3.40 -8.23
CA ILE A 86 3.70 3.79 -9.62
C ILE A 86 3.69 2.55 -10.51
N ASN A 87 3.07 2.66 -11.68
CA ASN A 87 3.07 1.62 -12.70
C ASN A 87 3.47 2.20 -14.04
N LEU A 88 4.13 1.39 -14.87
CA LEU A 88 4.49 1.70 -16.23
C LEU A 88 4.02 0.56 -17.12
N LYS A 89 3.31 0.89 -18.21
CA LYS A 89 2.84 -0.07 -19.19
C LYS A 89 3.60 0.12 -20.51
N LYS A 90 4.58 -0.76 -20.76
CA LYS A 90 5.40 -0.80 -21.99
C LYS A 90 5.62 -2.24 -22.44
N GLU A 91 5.84 -2.44 -23.74
CA GLU A 91 6.31 -3.72 -24.27
C GLU A 91 7.69 -4.07 -23.68
N PHE A 92 8.00 -5.36 -23.59
CA PHE A 92 9.23 -5.82 -22.93
C PHE A 92 10.49 -5.16 -23.48
N LEU A 93 10.61 -5.08 -24.81
CA LEU A 93 11.79 -4.53 -25.47
C LEU A 93 11.87 -2.98 -25.42
N ASP A 94 10.76 -2.31 -25.07
CA ASP A 94 10.70 -0.86 -24.97
C ASP A 94 10.97 -0.35 -23.54
N VAL A 95 11.01 -1.25 -22.55
CA VAL A 95 11.33 -0.89 -21.16
C VAL A 95 12.82 -0.59 -21.06
N THR A 96 13.17 0.66 -20.73
CA THR A 96 14.56 1.04 -20.50
C THR A 96 15.02 0.68 -19.08
N ASP A 97 16.33 0.67 -18.85
CA ASP A 97 16.89 0.46 -17.51
C ASP A 97 16.42 1.55 -16.54
N GLU A 98 16.29 2.81 -17.01
CA GLU A 98 15.79 3.93 -16.21
C GLU A 98 14.32 3.75 -15.84
N ASP A 99 13.48 3.27 -16.76
CA ASP A 99 12.08 2.91 -16.48
C ASP A 99 12.00 1.85 -15.38
N PHE A 100 12.79 0.79 -15.52
CA PHE A 100 12.82 -0.31 -14.57
C PHE A 100 13.31 0.18 -13.21
N PHE A 101 14.42 0.91 -13.18
CA PHE A 101 14.98 1.49 -11.95
C PHE A 101 13.98 2.43 -11.25
N SER A 102 13.30 3.30 -11.99
CA SER A 102 12.31 4.23 -11.42
C SER A 102 11.17 3.50 -10.70
N ILE A 103 10.66 2.39 -11.27
CA ILE A 103 9.63 1.56 -10.65
C ILE A 103 10.17 0.89 -9.38
N ILE A 104 11.35 0.28 -9.43
CA ILE A 104 11.97 -0.37 -8.26
C ILE A 104 12.26 0.66 -7.17
N HIS A 105 12.77 1.82 -7.53
CA HIS A 105 13.08 2.88 -6.59
C HIS A 105 11.83 3.33 -5.82
N THR A 106 10.75 3.64 -6.55
CA THR A 106 9.52 4.12 -5.92
C THR A 106 8.76 3.01 -5.21
N ASN A 107 8.65 1.80 -5.79
CA ASN A 107 7.75 0.76 -5.27
C ASN A 107 8.41 -0.15 -4.24
N LEU A 108 9.75 -0.23 -4.20
CA LEU A 108 10.47 -1.15 -3.33
C LEU A 108 11.44 -0.43 -2.39
N LEU A 109 12.36 0.38 -2.92
CA LEU A 109 13.38 1.02 -2.07
C LEU A 109 12.75 2.02 -1.11
N SER A 110 11.75 2.80 -1.54
CA SER A 110 11.03 3.71 -0.66
C SER A 110 10.26 2.97 0.44
N VAL A 111 9.62 1.85 0.11
CA VAL A 111 8.91 1.00 1.08
C VAL A 111 9.87 0.45 2.13
N PHE A 112 11.03 -0.04 1.70
CA PHE A 112 12.08 -0.49 2.63
C PHE A 112 12.56 0.64 3.53
N ALA A 113 12.86 1.82 2.97
CA ALA A 113 13.38 2.96 3.73
C ALA A 113 12.38 3.49 4.77
N VAL A 114 11.08 3.61 4.39
CA VAL A 114 10.01 4.00 5.32
C VAL A 114 9.85 2.95 6.41
N SER A 115 9.76 1.68 6.03
CA SER A 115 9.60 0.58 7.00
C SER A 115 10.76 0.55 8.00
N LYS A 116 12.01 0.68 7.52
CA LYS A 116 13.20 0.70 8.36
C LYS A 116 13.17 1.85 9.38
N ALA A 117 12.73 3.04 8.95
CA ALA A 117 12.64 4.20 9.84
C ALA A 117 11.52 4.04 10.88
N VAL A 118 10.34 3.53 10.48
CA VAL A 118 9.20 3.32 11.39
C VAL A 118 9.45 2.18 12.38
N VAL A 119 10.09 1.09 11.94
CA VAL A 119 10.40 -0.08 12.78
C VAL A 119 11.24 0.29 14.00
N LYS A 120 12.13 1.29 13.92
CA LYS A 120 12.86 1.78 15.10
C LYS A 120 11.90 2.20 16.21
N ASN A 121 10.91 3.03 15.88
CA ASN A 121 9.91 3.50 16.83
C ASN A 121 8.99 2.36 17.32
N MET A 122 8.55 1.46 16.43
CA MET A 122 7.73 0.30 16.82
C MET A 122 8.47 -0.64 17.76
N LYS A 123 9.78 -0.85 17.59
CA LYS A 123 10.60 -1.67 18.50
C LYS A 123 10.67 -1.07 19.90
N ASP A 124 10.85 0.24 19.99
CA ASP A 124 10.89 0.93 21.29
C ASP A 124 9.56 0.83 22.03
N ASN A 125 8.44 0.75 21.28
CA ASN A 125 7.09 0.57 21.83
C ASN A 125 6.71 -0.91 22.08
N GLY A 126 7.51 -1.88 21.61
CA GLY A 126 7.25 -3.31 21.73
C GLY A 126 6.03 -3.83 20.98
N ALA A 127 5.50 -3.05 20.03
CA ALA A 127 4.32 -3.42 19.24
C ALA A 127 4.26 -2.65 17.90
N GLY A 128 3.65 -3.25 16.90
CA GLY A 128 3.39 -2.58 15.61
C GLY A 128 2.67 -3.47 14.60
N SER A 129 2.07 -2.84 13.60
CA SER A 129 1.50 -3.52 12.44
C SER A 129 1.91 -2.83 11.15
N ILE A 130 2.56 -3.56 10.25
CA ILE A 130 2.94 -3.09 8.92
C ILE A 130 2.08 -3.83 7.90
N VAL A 131 1.40 -3.07 7.04
CA VAL A 131 0.62 -3.61 5.93
C VAL A 131 1.18 -3.10 4.61
N ASN A 132 1.75 -3.99 3.82
CA ASN A 132 2.26 -3.69 2.49
C ASN A 132 1.16 -3.89 1.44
N ILE A 133 1.14 -3.07 0.39
CA ILE A 133 0.24 -3.25 -0.74
C ILE A 133 1.05 -3.80 -1.92
N SER A 134 0.81 -5.08 -2.25
CA SER A 134 1.34 -5.69 -3.47
C SER A 134 0.35 -5.57 -4.64
N SER A 135 0.16 -6.60 -5.39
CA SER A 135 -0.80 -6.69 -6.50
C SER A 135 -0.90 -8.15 -6.94
N MET A 136 -2.02 -8.59 -7.49
CA MET A 136 -2.09 -9.86 -8.18
C MET A 136 -1.07 -10.00 -9.32
N ALA A 137 -0.50 -8.90 -9.82
CA ALA A 137 0.59 -8.91 -10.81
C ALA A 137 1.88 -9.58 -10.30
N SER A 138 2.00 -9.82 -8.99
CA SER A 138 3.06 -10.61 -8.38
C SER A 138 2.80 -12.12 -8.44
N GLN A 139 1.55 -12.53 -8.63
CA GLN A 139 1.09 -13.93 -8.50
C GLN A 139 0.90 -14.61 -9.85
N TYR A 140 0.56 -13.86 -10.90
CA TYR A 140 0.48 -14.37 -12.26
C TYR A 140 0.93 -13.33 -13.30
N GLY A 141 1.25 -13.78 -14.52
CA GLY A 141 1.78 -12.93 -15.57
C GLY A 141 0.74 -11.96 -16.14
N ILE A 142 1.04 -10.67 -16.04
CA ILE A 142 0.30 -9.61 -16.73
C ILE A 142 1.25 -8.97 -17.75
N PRO A 143 0.89 -8.92 -19.05
CA PRO A 143 1.77 -8.37 -20.06
C PRO A 143 1.98 -6.85 -19.88
N LYS A 144 3.13 -6.37 -20.34
CA LYS A 144 3.51 -4.94 -20.42
C LYS A 144 3.76 -4.25 -19.07
N VAL A 145 3.82 -4.98 -17.94
CA VAL A 145 4.04 -4.41 -16.60
C VAL A 145 5.20 -5.11 -15.87
N ILE A 146 6.29 -5.44 -16.59
CA ILE A 146 7.38 -6.29 -16.09
C ILE A 146 8.03 -5.71 -14.82
N ALA A 147 8.42 -4.44 -14.84
CA ALA A 147 9.05 -3.79 -13.69
C ALA A 147 8.11 -3.69 -12.48
N TYR A 148 6.83 -3.40 -12.74
CA TYR A 148 5.80 -3.36 -11.70
C TYR A 148 5.60 -4.75 -11.06
N SER A 149 5.45 -5.80 -11.87
CA SER A 149 5.32 -7.18 -11.38
C SER A 149 6.53 -7.59 -10.54
N ALA A 150 7.74 -7.30 -11.01
CA ALA A 150 8.98 -7.54 -10.27
C ALA A 150 8.98 -6.82 -8.91
N SER A 151 8.61 -5.52 -8.90
CA SER A 151 8.55 -4.74 -7.66
C SER A 151 7.54 -5.32 -6.66
N LYS A 152 6.35 -5.77 -7.14
CA LYS A 152 5.29 -6.31 -6.28
C LYS A 152 5.61 -7.72 -5.78
N GLY A 153 6.29 -8.55 -6.58
CA GLY A 153 6.85 -9.83 -6.13
C GLY A 153 7.91 -9.65 -5.04
N ALA A 154 8.79 -8.66 -5.19
CA ALA A 154 9.78 -8.30 -4.19
C ALA A 154 9.13 -7.84 -2.86
N ILE A 155 8.03 -7.05 -2.91
CA ILE A 155 7.27 -6.66 -1.72
C ILE A 155 6.71 -7.87 -0.97
N GLU A 156 6.18 -8.88 -1.66
CA GLU A 156 5.66 -10.08 -1.01
C GLU A 156 6.78 -10.91 -0.34
N SER A 157 7.92 -11.04 -1.01
CA SER A 157 9.08 -11.72 -0.43
C SER A 157 9.62 -10.95 0.78
N MET A 158 9.76 -9.62 0.67
CA MET A 158 10.18 -8.74 1.76
C MET A 158 9.21 -8.80 2.94
N THR A 159 7.89 -8.88 2.69
CA THR A 159 6.87 -9.04 3.74
C THR A 159 7.13 -10.27 4.59
N ARG A 160 7.41 -11.43 3.98
CA ARG A 160 7.69 -12.67 4.70
C ARG A 160 8.98 -12.58 5.51
N ALA A 161 10.05 -12.04 4.94
CA ALA A 161 11.32 -11.85 5.63
C ALA A 161 11.18 -10.92 6.86
N MET A 162 10.53 -9.76 6.65
CA MET A 162 10.26 -8.81 7.74
C MET A 162 9.39 -9.42 8.84
N ALA A 163 8.37 -10.21 8.48
CA ALA A 163 7.49 -10.86 9.45
C ALA A 163 8.26 -11.77 10.41
N VAL A 164 9.20 -12.58 9.88
CA VAL A 164 10.04 -13.46 10.68
C VAL A 164 11.00 -12.69 11.58
N GLU A 165 11.66 -11.67 11.00
CA GLU A 165 12.69 -10.90 11.72
C GLU A 165 12.09 -10.00 12.80
N LEU A 166 10.89 -9.45 12.58
CA LEU A 166 10.29 -8.45 13.46
C LEU A 166 9.30 -9.02 14.48
N ALA A 167 8.84 -10.26 14.32
CA ALA A 167 7.92 -10.90 15.26
C ALA A 167 8.42 -10.94 16.72
N PRO A 168 9.73 -11.16 17.02
CA PRO A 168 10.24 -11.12 18.39
C PRO A 168 10.08 -9.76 19.08
N PHE A 169 9.86 -8.68 18.31
CA PHE A 169 9.63 -7.33 18.82
C PHE A 169 8.15 -6.95 18.90
N GLY A 170 7.23 -7.91 18.76
CA GLY A 170 5.80 -7.65 18.76
C GLY A 170 5.27 -6.97 17.49
N ILE A 171 6.06 -6.94 16.42
CA ILE A 171 5.67 -6.29 15.15
C ILE A 171 5.20 -7.34 14.17
N ARG A 172 3.97 -7.17 13.66
CA ARG A 172 3.40 -8.00 12.60
C ARG A 172 3.58 -7.34 11.24
N VAL A 173 3.85 -8.12 10.20
CA VAL A 173 4.01 -7.63 8.83
C VAL A 173 3.18 -8.50 7.91
N ASN A 174 2.19 -7.91 7.25
CA ASN A 174 1.32 -8.59 6.29
C ASN A 174 1.23 -7.80 4.98
N CYS A 175 0.65 -8.42 3.98
CA CYS A 175 0.50 -7.83 2.67
C CYS A 175 -0.93 -8.04 2.14
N VAL A 176 -1.52 -7.02 1.55
CA VAL A 176 -2.73 -7.13 0.74
C VAL A 176 -2.32 -7.09 -0.73
N ALA A 177 -2.85 -8.01 -1.53
CA ALA A 177 -2.63 -8.11 -2.98
C ALA A 177 -3.93 -7.79 -3.72
N PRO A 178 -4.16 -6.51 -4.11
CA PRO A 178 -5.37 -6.11 -4.80
C PRO A 178 -5.50 -6.73 -6.18
N GLY A 179 -6.73 -7.09 -6.53
CA GLY A 179 -7.15 -7.39 -7.88
C GLY A 179 -7.41 -6.14 -8.74
N PHE A 180 -8.36 -6.26 -9.65
CA PHE A 180 -8.85 -5.12 -10.43
C PHE A 180 -9.88 -4.33 -9.61
N ILE A 181 -9.45 -3.17 -9.12
CA ILE A 181 -10.23 -2.29 -8.24
C ILE A 181 -10.63 -1.03 -9.01
N LYS A 182 -11.87 -0.55 -8.84
CA LYS A 182 -12.37 0.68 -9.45
C LYS A 182 -11.69 1.91 -8.84
N THR A 183 -10.68 2.42 -9.52
CA THR A 183 -10.01 3.67 -9.19
C THR A 183 -10.04 4.59 -10.40
N LYS A 184 -9.77 5.88 -10.23
CA LYS A 184 -9.64 6.81 -11.37
C LYS A 184 -8.64 6.32 -12.43
N MET A 185 -7.60 5.60 -11.99
CA MET A 185 -6.56 5.05 -12.86
C MET A 185 -7.06 3.81 -13.63
N SER A 186 -7.70 2.85 -12.96
CA SER A 186 -8.19 1.62 -13.57
C SER A 186 -9.41 1.86 -14.44
N ALA A 187 -10.33 2.74 -14.03
CA ALA A 187 -11.51 3.11 -14.82
C ALA A 187 -11.08 3.64 -16.19
N LYS A 188 -10.15 4.61 -16.24
CA LYS A 188 -9.64 5.13 -17.51
C LYS A 188 -9.05 4.03 -18.40
N ALA A 189 -8.36 3.04 -17.81
CA ALA A 189 -7.70 1.97 -18.56
C ALA A 189 -8.65 0.87 -19.04
N LEU A 190 -9.79 0.65 -18.35
CA LEU A 190 -10.77 -0.39 -18.68
C LEU A 190 -11.96 0.16 -19.48
N ASP A 191 -12.38 1.41 -19.24
CA ASP A 191 -13.48 2.01 -19.99
C ASP A 191 -13.07 2.38 -21.43
N SER A 192 -11.76 2.61 -21.67
CA SER A 192 -11.22 2.81 -23.02
C SER A 192 -10.93 1.51 -23.78
N ASP A 193 -11.07 0.33 -23.14
CA ASP A 193 -10.75 -0.98 -23.72
C ASP A 193 -11.78 -2.03 -23.26
N PRO A 194 -12.97 -2.08 -23.92
CA PRO A 194 -14.06 -3.00 -23.56
C PRO A 194 -13.66 -4.48 -23.66
N GLU A 195 -12.81 -4.87 -24.60
CA GLU A 195 -12.33 -6.23 -24.76
C GLU A 195 -11.50 -6.65 -23.54
N ARG A 196 -10.58 -5.80 -23.12
CA ARG A 196 -9.81 -6.01 -21.90
C ARG A 196 -10.68 -6.08 -20.65
N LYS A 197 -11.70 -5.21 -20.57
CA LYS A 197 -12.66 -5.21 -19.45
C LYS A 197 -13.40 -6.55 -19.37
N ASN A 198 -13.90 -7.03 -20.50
CA ASN A 198 -14.60 -8.32 -20.59
C ASN A 198 -13.66 -9.49 -20.22
N LYS A 199 -12.42 -9.47 -20.68
CA LYS A 199 -11.41 -10.47 -20.32
C LYS A 199 -11.11 -10.49 -18.83
N VAL A 200 -10.98 -9.31 -18.20
CA VAL A 200 -10.79 -9.18 -16.76
C VAL A 200 -11.99 -9.73 -15.99
N LEU A 201 -13.21 -9.33 -16.36
CA LEU A 201 -14.44 -9.78 -15.69
C LEU A 201 -14.67 -11.26 -15.91
N GLY A 202 -14.43 -11.78 -17.13
CA GLY A 202 -14.55 -13.22 -17.43
C GLY A 202 -13.63 -14.11 -16.61
N ARG A 203 -12.44 -13.59 -16.25
CA ARG A 203 -11.50 -14.28 -15.36
C ARG A 203 -11.84 -14.13 -13.87
N THR A 204 -12.65 -13.14 -13.49
CA THR A 204 -12.99 -12.85 -12.09
C THR A 204 -14.22 -13.63 -11.67
N PRO A 205 -14.14 -14.69 -10.84
CA PRO A 205 -15.28 -15.52 -10.46
C PRO A 205 -16.46 -14.74 -9.87
N MET A 206 -16.20 -13.67 -9.12
CA MET A 206 -17.25 -12.81 -8.57
C MET A 206 -17.93 -11.93 -9.62
N GLY A 207 -17.39 -11.81 -10.85
CA GLY A 207 -18.01 -11.14 -11.98
C GLY A 207 -18.05 -9.61 -11.93
N PHE A 208 -17.39 -8.98 -10.96
CA PHE A 208 -17.32 -7.53 -10.84
C PHE A 208 -15.93 -7.04 -10.39
N LEU A 209 -15.67 -5.76 -10.57
CA LEU A 209 -14.45 -5.09 -10.08
C LEU A 209 -14.64 -4.71 -8.62
N GLY A 210 -13.62 -4.93 -7.79
CA GLY A 210 -13.64 -4.49 -6.40
C GLY A 210 -13.69 -2.96 -6.27
N GLU A 211 -14.11 -2.48 -5.13
CA GLU A 211 -14.09 -1.07 -4.74
C GLU A 211 -12.85 -0.79 -3.84
N PRO A 212 -12.36 0.46 -3.77
CA PRO A 212 -11.27 0.82 -2.85
C PRO A 212 -11.55 0.49 -1.38
N SER A 213 -12.83 0.49 -0.98
CA SER A 213 -13.27 0.07 0.36
C SER A 213 -12.93 -1.38 0.69
N ASP A 214 -13.01 -2.30 -0.30
CA ASP A 214 -12.71 -3.72 -0.08
C ASP A 214 -11.24 -3.92 0.33
N ILE A 215 -10.35 -3.12 -0.28
CA ILE A 215 -8.94 -3.11 0.09
C ILE A 215 -8.73 -2.46 1.45
N ALA A 216 -9.44 -1.36 1.73
CA ALA A 216 -9.36 -0.67 3.02
C ALA A 216 -9.81 -1.57 4.18
N ASP A 217 -10.83 -2.41 3.97
CA ASP A 217 -11.32 -3.36 4.97
C ASP A 217 -10.28 -4.45 5.28
N ALA A 218 -9.63 -5.00 4.25
CA ALA A 218 -8.55 -5.98 4.42
C ALA A 218 -7.33 -5.37 5.13
N VAL A 219 -6.95 -4.14 4.79
CA VAL A 219 -5.88 -3.41 5.48
C VAL A 219 -6.25 -3.15 6.94
N TYR A 220 -7.48 -2.73 7.19
CA TYR A 220 -7.99 -2.46 8.54
C TYR A 220 -7.95 -3.72 9.41
N TYR A 221 -8.35 -4.88 8.90
CA TYR A 221 -8.22 -6.16 9.59
C TYR A 221 -6.76 -6.44 10.02
N PHE A 222 -5.79 -6.28 9.11
CA PHE A 222 -4.39 -6.49 9.46
C PHE A 222 -3.82 -5.43 10.41
N ALA A 223 -4.35 -4.21 10.37
CA ALA A 223 -3.89 -3.11 11.21
C ALA A 223 -4.24 -3.30 12.71
N LEU A 224 -5.27 -4.06 13.02
CA LEU A 224 -5.83 -4.18 14.36
C LEU A 224 -5.49 -5.48 15.09
N SER A 225 -5.95 -5.56 16.35
CA SER A 225 -5.72 -6.70 17.27
C SER A 225 -6.45 -7.98 16.85
N GLU A 226 -7.47 -7.89 16.03
CA GLU A 226 -8.22 -9.03 15.48
C GLU A 226 -7.32 -9.97 14.67
N SER A 227 -6.22 -9.43 14.12
CA SER A 227 -5.20 -10.19 13.40
C SER A 227 -3.94 -10.48 14.23
N LYS A 228 -4.02 -10.47 15.55
CA LYS A 228 -2.86 -10.60 16.47
C LYS A 228 -2.01 -11.85 16.26
N TYR A 229 -2.56 -12.90 15.68
CA TYR A 229 -1.84 -14.16 15.39
C TYR A 229 -1.58 -14.33 13.88
N THR A 230 -1.64 -13.24 13.11
CA THR A 230 -1.42 -13.24 11.65
C THR A 230 -0.23 -12.36 11.30
N THR A 231 0.85 -12.98 10.78
CA THR A 231 2.03 -12.29 10.25
C THR A 231 2.61 -13.09 9.08
N GLY A 232 3.24 -12.40 8.11
CA GLY A 232 3.82 -13.00 6.91
C GLY A 232 2.79 -13.40 5.83
N THR A 233 1.51 -13.07 6.02
CA THR A 233 0.44 -13.43 5.09
C THR A 233 0.39 -12.46 3.91
N ILE A 234 0.18 -13.04 2.72
CA ILE A 234 -0.20 -12.31 1.50
C ILE A 234 -1.68 -12.62 1.24
N LEU A 235 -2.54 -11.63 1.39
CA LEU A 235 -3.99 -11.78 1.21
C LEU A 235 -4.42 -11.22 -0.15
N PRO A 236 -4.81 -12.07 -1.13
CA PRO A 236 -5.48 -11.61 -2.33
C PRO A 236 -6.85 -11.02 -1.99
N VAL A 237 -7.13 -9.82 -2.51
CA VAL A 237 -8.45 -9.19 -2.47
C VAL A 237 -8.81 -8.84 -3.90
N ASP A 238 -9.30 -9.83 -4.64
CA ASP A 238 -9.32 -9.82 -6.09
C ASP A 238 -10.58 -10.44 -6.73
N GLY A 239 -11.58 -10.79 -5.93
CA GLY A 239 -12.78 -11.46 -6.41
C GLY A 239 -12.53 -12.85 -7.02
N GLY A 240 -11.39 -13.48 -6.66
CA GLY A 240 -10.96 -14.78 -7.19
C GLY A 240 -10.21 -14.69 -8.53
N ASN A 241 -9.86 -13.48 -9.00
CA ASN A 241 -9.21 -13.29 -10.31
C ASN A 241 -7.88 -14.03 -10.42
N SER A 242 -7.09 -14.16 -9.34
CA SER A 242 -5.81 -14.88 -9.34
C SER A 242 -5.94 -16.40 -9.55
N ILE A 243 -7.08 -16.98 -9.20
CA ILE A 243 -7.36 -18.42 -9.30
C ILE A 243 -8.38 -18.77 -10.39
N GLY A 244 -9.03 -17.78 -11.00
CA GLY A 244 -9.95 -17.96 -12.13
C GLY A 244 -9.21 -18.36 -13.41
N PHE A 245 -9.89 -19.07 -14.32
CA PHE A 245 -9.36 -19.52 -15.62
C PHE A 245 -10.28 -19.13 -16.77
#